data_2cb8493215999a7dc583f83788ee7388
#
_entry.id   2cb8493215999a7dc583f83788ee7388
#
_cell.length_a   1.000
_cell.length_b   1.000
_cell.length_c   1.000
_cell.angle_alpha   90.00
_cell.angle_beta   90.00
_cell.angle_gamma   90.00
#
_symmetry.space_group_name_H-M   'P 1'
#
loop_
_entity.id
_entity.type
_entity.pdbx_description
1 polymer ?
#
loop_
_entity_poly.entity_id
_entity_poly.type
_entity_poly.pdbx_seq_one_letter_code
_entity_poly.pdbx_strand_id
1 'polypeptide(L)'
;MPVTQQLAQDVLGPGGTAYLIGIAPPGTTAQFGASLDSLFAQRRLQAVAMGSSNIQRDIPLYADLYVQGRMDLDHMVSQEISLDEINTGYERLLNGEVIRSVITSF
;
A
#
# COMPACT_ATOMS: atom_id res chain seq x y z
N MET A 1 -9.86 -7.51 14.47
CA MET A 1 -9.68 -6.35 13.58
C MET A 1 -8.32 -5.75 13.86
N PRO A 2 -7.49 -5.45 12.85
CA PRO A 2 -6.23 -4.79 13.09
C PRO A 2 -6.44 -3.42 13.76
N VAL A 3 -5.63 -3.11 14.76
CA VAL A 3 -5.71 -1.85 15.53
C VAL A 3 -5.66 -0.63 14.61
N THR A 4 -4.86 -0.71 13.55
CA THR A 4 -4.72 0.36 12.55
C THR A 4 -6.01 0.66 11.78
N GLN A 5 -6.85 -0.33 11.51
CA GLN A 5 -8.15 -0.11 10.85
C GLN A 5 -9.14 0.59 11.78
N GLN A 6 -9.14 0.25 13.08
CA GLN A 6 -9.97 0.96 14.05
C GLN A 6 -9.51 2.41 14.18
N LEU A 7 -8.21 2.63 14.36
CA LEU A 7 -7.66 3.98 14.46
C LEU A 7 -7.98 4.82 13.22
N ALA A 8 -7.88 4.23 12.03
CA ALA A 8 -8.22 4.94 10.79
C ALA A 8 -9.70 5.41 10.76
N GLN A 9 -10.62 4.63 11.36
CA GLN A 9 -12.01 5.03 11.48
C GLN A 9 -12.23 6.10 12.54
N ASP A 10 -11.52 5.99 13.66
CA ASP A 10 -11.67 6.91 14.80
C ASP A 10 -11.21 8.34 14.47
N VAL A 11 -10.21 8.49 13.58
CA VAL A 11 -9.69 9.79 13.16
C VAL A 11 -10.45 10.43 12.00
N LEU A 12 -11.44 9.74 11.42
CA LEU A 12 -12.22 10.27 10.31
C LEU A 12 -13.12 11.41 10.74
N GLY A 13 -12.97 12.56 10.11
CA GLY A 13 -13.93 13.65 10.19
C GLY A 13 -15.21 13.38 9.39
N PRO A 14 -16.21 14.28 9.48
CA PRO A 14 -17.41 14.20 8.65
C PRO A 14 -17.09 14.22 7.15
N GLY A 15 -17.75 13.34 6.39
CA GLY A 15 -17.49 13.14 4.94
C GLY A 15 -16.18 12.43 4.62
N GLY A 16 -15.36 12.10 5.62
CA GLY A 16 -14.04 11.49 5.44
C GLY A 16 -14.10 10.06 4.87
N THR A 17 -13.05 9.68 4.16
CA THR A 17 -12.88 8.34 3.61
C THR A 17 -11.58 7.74 4.12
N ALA A 18 -11.65 6.56 4.74
CA ALA A 18 -10.48 5.73 5.04
C ALA A 18 -10.21 4.80 3.87
N TYR A 19 -9.00 4.85 3.34
CA TYR A 19 -8.55 3.97 2.28
C TYR A 19 -7.75 2.81 2.87
N LEU A 20 -8.20 1.58 2.64
CA LEU A 20 -7.48 0.37 3.02
C LEU A 20 -6.54 -0.03 1.89
N ILE A 21 -5.24 0.16 2.11
CA ILE A 21 -4.18 -0.15 1.16
C ILE A 21 -3.38 -1.33 1.71
N GLY A 22 -3.14 -2.32 0.88
CA GLY A 22 -2.38 -3.51 1.24
C GLY A 22 -3.21 -4.78 1.23
N ILE A 23 -2.52 -5.90 1.31
CA ILE A 23 -3.13 -7.23 1.33
C ILE A 23 -3.06 -7.75 2.76
N ALA A 24 -4.23 -7.92 3.36
CA ALA A 24 -4.33 -8.53 4.68
C ALA A 24 -4.20 -10.06 4.60
N PRO A 25 -3.74 -10.72 5.66
CA PRO A 25 -3.71 -12.18 5.71
C PRO A 25 -5.08 -12.79 5.42
N PRO A 26 -5.15 -14.00 4.82
CA PRO A 26 -6.41 -14.69 4.59
C PRO A 26 -7.24 -14.81 5.88
N GLY A 27 -8.56 -14.59 5.77
CA GLY A 27 -9.46 -14.61 6.92
C GLY A 27 -9.52 -13.32 7.72
N THR A 28 -8.73 -12.31 7.40
CA THR A 28 -8.84 -10.98 8.02
C THR A 28 -10.11 -10.30 7.52
N THR A 29 -10.97 -9.87 8.44
CA THR A 29 -12.17 -9.09 8.14
C THR A 29 -11.96 -7.63 8.54
N ALA A 30 -12.28 -6.71 7.64
CA ALA A 30 -12.46 -5.31 7.96
C ALA A 30 -13.89 -5.09 8.42
N GLN A 31 -14.08 -4.51 9.60
CA GLN A 31 -15.40 -4.13 10.09
C GLN A 31 -15.51 -2.61 10.04
N PHE A 32 -16.56 -2.12 9.44
CA PHE A 32 -16.94 -0.71 9.54
C PHE A 32 -17.93 -0.57 10.69
N GLY A 33 -17.56 0.20 11.72
CA GLY A 33 -18.44 0.52 12.83
C GLY A 33 -19.57 1.44 12.35
N ALA A 34 -20.69 0.87 11.95
CA ALA A 34 -21.87 1.64 11.58
C ALA A 34 -22.60 2.10 12.85
N SER A 35 -22.12 3.18 13.47
CA SER A 35 -22.87 3.91 14.49
C SER A 35 -23.78 4.95 13.84
N LEU A 36 -24.78 5.45 14.59
CA LEU A 36 -25.60 6.58 14.12
C LEU A 36 -24.72 7.79 13.78
N ASP A 37 -23.66 8.02 14.57
CA ASP A 37 -22.73 9.12 14.31
C ASP A 37 -21.99 8.93 12.99
N SER A 38 -21.56 7.72 12.65
CA SER A 38 -20.90 7.44 11.36
C SER A 38 -21.84 7.60 10.18
N LEU A 39 -23.13 7.27 10.37
CA LEU A 39 -24.18 7.47 9.36
C LEU A 39 -24.41 8.95 9.07
N PHE A 40 -24.65 9.74 10.11
CA PHE A 40 -24.86 11.21 9.96
C PHE A 40 -23.60 11.94 9.49
N ALA A 41 -22.42 11.47 9.90
CA ALA A 41 -21.16 12.01 9.44
C ALA A 41 -20.78 11.60 8.01
N GLN A 42 -21.54 10.70 7.36
CA GLN A 42 -21.28 10.22 5.98
C GLN A 42 -19.86 9.66 5.78
N ARG A 43 -19.30 9.00 6.78
CA ARG A 43 -17.98 8.41 6.73
C ARG A 43 -17.95 7.21 5.79
N ARG A 44 -16.80 6.97 5.15
CA ARG A 44 -16.63 5.88 4.18
C ARG A 44 -15.40 5.05 4.48
N LEU A 45 -15.47 3.77 4.12
CA LEU A 45 -14.34 2.86 4.10
C LEU A 45 -14.21 2.29 2.68
N GLN A 46 -13.07 2.46 2.05
CA GLN A 46 -12.83 2.02 0.69
C GLN A 46 -11.59 1.14 0.60
N ALA A 47 -11.74 -0.07 0.09
CA ALA A 47 -10.61 -0.91 -0.25
C ALA A 47 -9.97 -0.43 -1.56
N VAL A 48 -8.64 -0.49 -1.62
CA VAL A 48 -7.85 -0.07 -2.77
C VAL A 48 -6.99 -1.23 -3.23
N ALA A 49 -7.23 -1.71 -4.44
CA ALA A 49 -6.40 -2.73 -5.08
C ALA A 49 -5.39 -2.06 -6.00
N MET A 50 -4.10 -2.28 -5.74
CA MET A 50 -2.98 -1.79 -6.57
C MET A 50 -3.09 -0.29 -6.92
N GLY A 51 -3.47 0.54 -5.93
CA GLY A 51 -3.66 1.97 -6.11
C GLY A 51 -4.87 2.37 -6.97
N SER A 52 -5.78 1.44 -7.27
CA SER A 52 -6.88 1.62 -8.25
C SER A 52 -6.38 2.05 -9.63
N SER A 53 -5.16 1.60 -9.97
CA SER A 53 -4.45 2.01 -11.17
C SER A 53 -4.96 1.33 -12.44
N ASN A 54 -4.94 2.06 -13.54
CA ASN A 54 -5.01 1.48 -14.87
C ASN A 54 -3.59 1.26 -15.39
N ILE A 55 -3.11 0.00 -15.34
CA ILE A 55 -1.72 -0.36 -15.65
C ILE A 55 -1.27 0.14 -17.02
N GLN A 56 -2.13 0.02 -18.03
CA GLN A 56 -1.78 0.42 -19.41
C GLN A 56 -1.58 1.94 -19.56
N ARG A 57 -2.31 2.73 -18.77
CA ARG A 57 -2.21 4.19 -18.78
C ARG A 57 -1.14 4.68 -17.81
N ASP A 58 -1.13 4.12 -16.60
CA ASP A 58 -0.41 4.71 -15.49
C ASP A 58 1.08 4.32 -15.48
N ILE A 59 1.46 3.12 -16.00
CA ILE A 59 2.89 2.76 -16.11
C ILE A 59 3.64 3.69 -17.06
N PRO A 60 3.19 3.93 -18.31
CA PRO A 60 3.84 4.91 -19.17
C PRO A 60 3.91 6.31 -18.57
N LEU A 61 2.84 6.76 -17.90
CA LEU A 61 2.81 8.06 -17.24
C LEU A 61 3.88 8.15 -16.14
N TYR A 62 4.02 7.12 -15.30
CA TYR A 62 5.02 7.12 -14.23
C TYR A 62 6.44 7.06 -14.78
N ALA A 63 6.67 6.30 -15.86
CA ALA A 63 7.95 6.27 -16.55
C ALA A 63 8.33 7.66 -17.11
N ASP A 64 7.38 8.34 -17.74
CA ASP A 64 7.59 9.70 -18.26
C ASP A 64 7.90 10.70 -17.13
N LEU A 65 7.18 10.60 -16.01
CA LEU A 65 7.41 11.47 -14.84
C LEU A 65 8.79 11.22 -14.22
N TYR A 66 9.23 9.95 -14.18
CA TYR A 66 10.57 9.58 -13.70
C TYR A 66 11.66 10.16 -14.60
N VAL A 67 11.56 9.96 -15.92
CA VAL A 67 12.52 10.50 -16.89
C VAL A 67 12.61 12.03 -16.84
N GLN A 68 11.49 12.70 -16.54
CA GLN A 68 11.45 14.17 -16.36
C GLN A 68 11.99 14.63 -15.00
N GLY A 69 12.40 13.73 -14.11
CA GLY A 69 12.84 14.06 -12.76
C GLY A 69 11.72 14.57 -11.83
N ARG A 70 10.46 14.32 -12.19
CA ARG A 70 9.25 14.72 -11.42
C ARG A 70 8.74 13.64 -10.48
N MET A 71 9.26 12.42 -10.60
CA MET A 71 8.96 11.28 -9.76
C MET A 71 10.25 10.58 -9.40
N ASP A 72 10.46 10.35 -8.12
CA ASP A 72 11.61 9.63 -7.61
C ASP A 72 11.23 8.16 -7.40
N LEU A 73 11.82 7.26 -8.16
CA LEU A 73 11.67 5.82 -8.03
C LEU A 73 12.92 5.15 -7.43
N ASP A 74 14.08 5.80 -7.51
CA ASP A 74 15.35 5.21 -7.08
C ASP A 74 15.35 4.92 -5.58
N HIS A 75 14.80 5.84 -4.77
CA HIS A 75 14.65 5.65 -3.33
C HIS A 75 13.63 4.56 -2.93
N MET A 76 12.86 4.06 -3.87
CA MET A 76 11.94 2.94 -3.60
C MET A 76 12.63 1.57 -3.67
N VAL A 77 13.86 1.50 -4.22
CA VAL A 77 14.68 0.29 -4.26
C VAL A 77 15.59 0.30 -3.04
N SER A 78 15.32 -0.58 -2.07
CA SER A 78 16.13 -0.66 -0.85
C SER A 78 17.44 -1.39 -1.05
N GLN A 79 17.42 -2.41 -1.93
CA GLN A 79 18.61 -3.20 -2.28
C GLN A 79 18.46 -3.89 -3.64
N GLU A 80 19.58 -4.12 -4.29
CA GLU A 80 19.70 -5.01 -5.43
C GLU A 80 20.26 -6.34 -4.97
N ILE A 81 19.75 -7.44 -5.50
CA ILE A 81 20.14 -8.80 -5.13
C ILE A 81 20.32 -9.66 -6.39
N SER A 82 21.04 -10.77 -6.25
CA SER A 82 21.06 -11.86 -7.23
C SER A 82 19.87 -12.79 -7.03
N LEU A 83 19.60 -13.63 -8.03
CA LEU A 83 18.56 -14.65 -7.91
C LEU A 83 18.85 -15.64 -6.77
N ASP A 84 20.12 -15.98 -6.53
CA ASP A 84 20.52 -16.89 -5.45
C ASP A 84 20.23 -16.33 -4.05
N GLU A 85 20.14 -15.01 -3.93
CA GLU A 85 19.85 -14.30 -2.67
C GLU A 85 18.36 -14.11 -2.39
N ILE A 86 17.46 -14.66 -3.21
CA ILE A 86 16.02 -14.40 -3.11
C ILE A 86 15.45 -14.74 -1.72
N ASN A 87 15.89 -15.83 -1.11
CA ASN A 87 15.41 -16.24 0.22
C ASN A 87 15.86 -15.25 1.30
N THR A 88 17.10 -14.78 1.23
CA THR A 88 17.61 -13.74 2.14
C THR A 88 16.87 -12.42 1.94
N GLY A 89 16.52 -12.08 0.69
CA GLY A 89 15.68 -10.93 0.38
C GLY A 89 14.30 -10.99 1.04
N TYR A 90 13.66 -12.15 1.02
CA TYR A 90 12.38 -12.37 1.72
C TYR A 90 12.52 -12.29 3.24
N GLU A 91 13.57 -12.86 3.82
CA GLU A 91 13.81 -12.76 5.27
C GLU A 91 13.96 -11.31 5.72
N ARG A 92 14.74 -10.51 5.00
CA ARG A 92 14.92 -9.08 5.28
C ARG A 92 13.61 -8.29 5.15
N LEU A 93 12.79 -8.63 4.14
CA LEU A 93 11.48 -8.00 3.96
C LEU A 93 10.55 -8.33 5.15
N LEU A 94 10.51 -9.58 5.58
CA LEU A 94 9.69 -10.02 6.72
C LEU A 94 10.13 -9.38 8.04
N ASN A 95 11.43 -9.14 8.21
CA ASN A 95 12.01 -8.46 9.36
C ASN A 95 11.82 -6.94 9.33
N GLY A 96 11.32 -6.38 8.21
CA GLY A 96 11.15 -4.93 8.04
C GLY A 96 12.46 -4.17 7.82
N GLU A 97 13.53 -4.86 7.44
CA GLU A 97 14.84 -4.26 7.17
C GLU A 97 14.90 -3.56 5.82
N VAL A 98 14.07 -3.99 4.88
CA VAL A 98 13.98 -3.46 3.52
C VAL A 98 12.52 -3.28 3.11
N ILE A 99 12.27 -2.32 2.22
CA ILE A 99 10.94 -2.10 1.63
C ILE A 99 10.80 -2.89 0.33
N ARG A 100 11.88 -2.93 -0.46
CA ARG A 100 11.90 -3.60 -1.77
C ARG A 100 13.29 -4.09 -2.11
N SER A 101 13.37 -5.38 -2.47
CA SER A 101 14.54 -5.98 -3.10
C SER A 101 14.27 -6.17 -4.59
N VAL A 102 15.22 -5.84 -5.43
CA VAL A 102 15.13 -6.02 -6.90
C VAL A 102 16.22 -6.99 -7.35
N ILE A 103 15.82 -8.02 -8.09
CA ILE A 103 16.76 -8.97 -8.69
C ILE A 103 17.32 -8.33 -9.96
N THR A 104 18.62 -8.08 -9.99
CA THR A 104 19.33 -7.45 -11.11
C THR A 104 20.35 -8.36 -11.78
N SER A 105 20.62 -9.53 -11.18
CA SER A 105 21.51 -10.56 -11.75
C SER A 105 20.90 -11.96 -11.61
N PHE A 106 21.12 -12.78 -12.64
CA PHE A 106 20.56 -14.12 -12.78
C PHE A 106 21.65 -15.17 -12.95
#